data_42d61cb72f1e265f797e45abf93e3c96
#
_entry.id   42d61cb72f1e265f797e45abf93e3c96
#
_cell.length_a   1.000
_cell.length_b   1.000
_cell.length_c   1.000
_cell.angle_alpha   90.00
_cell.angle_beta   90.00
_cell.angle_gamma   90.00
#
_symmetry.space_group_name_H-M   'P 1'
#
loop_
_entity.id
_entity.type
_entity.pdbx_description
1 polymer ?
#
loop_
_entity_poly.entity_id
_entity_poly.type
_entity_poly.pdbx_seq_one_letter_code
_entity_poly.pdbx_strand_id
1 'polypeptide(L)'
;QGLFAFGDWKNKLLYVQNWASMTCYTFDGKFVRSVPAPKQNMGAAGLFDENHLLYSNDMYFADKQNPVQLYLIDSRTGKTAGKWRGLLEDNKKYGLILTSRDFMYHYAGQLYFKPALENVIYKMVSPKKRQLAYKFDCSGKDMDVSVNEADPNERFQFLSVYWVKETDKYLFVNYGMREISRLGIYDKAKGTFTNIAIKDNLAGGYDIHPAWTSDDKHLIMTYFPIGILKEKRCSESLLPERKKELDELAKNIKEDDNPVVVVVTLK
;
A
#
# COMPACT_ATOMS: atom_id res chain seq x y z
N GLN A 1 10.97 -2.33 -10.14
CA GLN A 1 11.53 -1.97 -8.81
C GLN A 1 10.65 -0.89 -8.24
N GLY A 2 9.92 -1.18 -7.13
CA GLY A 2 8.95 -0.24 -6.58
C GLY A 2 9.62 0.97 -5.97
N LEU A 3 9.43 2.12 -6.58
CA LEU A 3 9.63 3.40 -5.93
C LEU A 3 8.42 3.60 -5.01
N PHE A 4 8.67 3.72 -3.72
CA PHE A 4 7.63 4.17 -2.80
C PHE A 4 7.68 5.69 -2.73
N ALA A 5 6.51 6.32 -2.79
CA ALA A 5 6.40 7.75 -2.62
C ALA A 5 5.26 8.06 -1.64
N PHE A 6 5.46 9.05 -0.81
CA PHE A 6 4.43 9.56 0.10
C PHE A 6 4.60 11.07 0.33
N GLY A 7 3.49 11.75 0.63
CA GLY A 7 3.45 13.18 0.81
C GLY A 7 3.42 13.60 2.28
N ASP A 8 4.15 14.64 2.59
CA ASP A 8 3.97 15.49 3.77
C ASP A 8 3.14 16.71 3.37
N TRP A 9 1.83 16.60 3.52
CA TRP A 9 0.89 17.63 3.10
C TRP A 9 1.03 18.93 3.88
N LYS A 10 1.45 18.84 5.15
CA LYS A 10 1.66 20.00 6.01
C LYS A 10 2.82 20.86 5.52
N ASN A 11 3.93 20.23 5.19
CA ASN A 11 5.14 20.93 4.74
C ASN A 11 5.25 21.00 3.19
N LYS A 12 4.27 20.47 2.45
CA LYS A 12 4.23 20.40 0.98
C LYS A 12 5.47 19.73 0.40
N LEU A 13 5.85 18.58 1.00
CA LEU A 13 7.00 17.79 0.60
C LEU A 13 6.57 16.42 0.07
N LEU A 14 7.26 15.96 -0.97
CA LEU A 14 7.15 14.63 -1.53
C LEU A 14 8.42 13.86 -1.21
N TYR A 15 8.28 12.72 -0.57
CA TYR A 15 9.36 11.79 -0.31
C TYR A 15 9.31 10.65 -1.32
N VAL A 16 10.43 10.37 -1.98
CA VAL A 16 10.58 9.30 -2.97
C VAL A 16 11.70 8.38 -2.51
N GLN A 17 11.35 7.16 -2.19
CA GLN A 17 12.32 6.15 -1.77
C GLN A 17 12.96 5.48 -2.98
N ASN A 18 14.26 5.37 -2.96
CA ASN A 18 15.03 4.45 -3.79
C ASN A 18 15.82 3.46 -2.91
N TRP A 19 16.59 2.57 -3.51
CA TRP A 19 17.31 1.51 -2.79
C TRP A 19 18.29 2.00 -1.72
N ALA A 20 18.85 3.17 -1.88
CA ALA A 20 19.94 3.66 -1.05
C ALA A 20 19.59 4.92 -0.27
N SER A 21 18.52 5.60 -0.65
CA SER A 21 18.17 6.90 -0.09
C SER A 21 16.68 7.20 -0.15
N MET A 22 16.28 8.16 0.66
CA MET A 22 15.01 8.84 0.56
C MET A 22 15.28 10.24 0.02
N THR A 23 14.75 10.55 -1.14
CA THR A 23 14.86 11.86 -1.78
C THR A 23 13.61 12.67 -1.51
N CYS A 24 13.79 13.92 -1.11
CA CYS A 24 12.72 14.83 -0.78
C CYS A 24 12.63 15.95 -1.82
N TYR A 25 11.43 16.19 -2.31
CA TYR A 25 11.09 17.25 -3.25
C TYR A 25 9.99 18.13 -2.67
N THR A 26 9.87 19.37 -3.14
CA THR A 26 8.66 20.15 -2.96
C THR A 26 7.56 19.64 -3.88
N PHE A 27 6.30 20.01 -3.66
CA PHE A 27 5.18 19.60 -4.52
C PHE A 27 5.26 20.14 -5.96
N ASP A 28 6.03 21.23 -6.18
CA ASP A 28 6.35 21.75 -7.50
C ASP A 28 7.59 21.08 -8.14
N GLY A 29 8.08 19.98 -7.53
CA GLY A 29 9.13 19.12 -8.10
C GLY A 29 10.56 19.59 -7.85
N LYS A 30 10.79 20.64 -7.05
CA LYS A 30 12.16 21.08 -6.74
C LYS A 30 12.80 20.16 -5.72
N PHE A 31 14.03 19.76 -6.00
CA PHE A 31 14.85 18.98 -5.08
C PHE A 31 15.12 19.77 -3.79
N VAL A 32 14.91 19.12 -2.65
CA VAL A 32 15.18 19.68 -1.32
C VAL A 32 16.40 19.05 -0.70
N ARG A 33 16.42 17.72 -0.60
CA ARG A 33 17.52 16.94 -0.03
C ARG A 33 17.38 15.46 -0.36
N SER A 34 18.47 14.73 -0.14
CA SER A 34 18.45 13.28 -0.10
C SER A 34 19.13 12.80 1.19
N VAL A 35 18.51 11.84 1.86
CA VAL A 35 19.05 11.23 3.08
C VAL A 35 19.27 9.74 2.85
N PRO A 36 20.34 9.14 3.41
CA PRO A 36 20.57 7.72 3.26
C PRO A 36 19.43 6.91 3.88
N ALA A 37 18.96 5.91 3.18
CA ALA A 37 18.08 4.90 3.72
C ALA A 37 18.89 3.90 4.58
N PRO A 38 18.29 3.23 5.57
CA PRO A 38 18.95 2.15 6.27
C PRO A 38 19.44 1.07 5.30
N LYS A 39 20.65 0.52 5.55
CA LYS A 39 21.32 -0.41 4.62
C LYS A 39 20.70 -1.82 4.52
N GLN A 40 19.61 -2.08 5.20
CA GLN A 40 18.95 -3.39 5.21
C GLN A 40 17.77 -3.42 4.25
N ASN A 41 17.29 -4.61 3.90
CA ASN A 41 16.13 -4.79 3.04
C ASN A 41 14.97 -3.95 3.56
N MET A 42 14.55 -3.02 2.73
CA MET A 42 13.57 -2.02 3.10
C MET A 42 12.20 -2.46 2.58
N GLY A 43 11.28 -2.64 3.50
CA GLY A 43 9.87 -2.79 3.20
C GLY A 43 9.20 -1.43 2.96
N ALA A 44 8.13 -1.16 3.71
CA ALA A 44 7.41 0.11 3.62
C ALA A 44 8.13 1.25 4.35
N ALA A 45 7.83 2.47 3.93
CA ALA A 45 8.23 3.69 4.63
C ALA A 45 7.05 4.66 4.74
N GLY A 46 7.06 5.48 5.79
CA GLY A 46 6.06 6.53 6.00
C GLY A 46 6.58 7.63 6.91
N LEU A 47 5.95 8.80 6.81
CA LEU A 47 6.21 9.91 7.72
C LEU A 47 5.61 9.58 9.08
N PHE A 48 6.45 9.49 10.12
CA PHE A 48 5.98 9.25 11.48
C PHE A 48 5.55 10.56 12.15
N ASP A 49 6.38 11.57 12.06
CA ASP A 49 6.14 12.94 12.51
C ASP A 49 6.91 13.93 11.61
N GLU A 50 6.88 15.22 11.95
CA GLU A 50 7.52 16.27 11.17
C GLU A 50 9.04 16.10 10.96
N ASN A 51 9.70 15.33 11.82
CA ASN A 51 11.14 15.17 11.83
C ASN A 51 11.60 13.73 11.57
N HIS A 52 10.69 12.76 11.56
CA HIS A 52 11.05 11.36 11.49
C HIS A 52 10.29 10.59 10.44
N LEU A 53 11.02 9.71 9.77
CA LEU A 53 10.50 8.68 8.90
C LEU A 53 10.54 7.34 9.63
N LEU A 54 9.48 6.55 9.51
CA LEU A 54 9.46 5.18 9.96
C LEU A 54 9.68 4.27 8.75
N TYR A 55 10.64 3.35 8.86
CA TYR A 55 10.91 2.32 7.89
C TYR A 55 10.66 0.95 8.49
N SER A 56 10.08 0.06 7.71
CA SER A 56 10.01 -1.35 8.05
C SER A 56 11.10 -2.15 7.34
N ASN A 57 11.44 -3.27 7.93
CA ASN A 57 12.26 -4.31 7.34
C ASN A 57 11.41 -5.58 7.28
N ASP A 58 10.88 -5.89 6.10
CA ASP A 58 10.05 -7.06 5.87
C ASP A 58 10.82 -8.39 6.00
N MET A 59 12.15 -8.32 5.89
CA MET A 59 13.07 -9.45 6.04
C MET A 59 13.77 -9.46 7.41
N TYR A 60 13.21 -8.83 8.44
CA TYR A 60 13.85 -8.72 9.76
C TYR A 60 14.21 -10.07 10.40
N PHE A 61 13.50 -11.13 10.04
CA PHE A 61 13.72 -12.49 10.50
C PHE A 61 14.97 -13.15 9.89
N ALA A 62 15.54 -12.60 8.82
CA ALA A 62 16.77 -13.12 8.21
C ALA A 62 17.99 -12.93 9.12
N ASP A 63 17.99 -11.87 9.93
CA ASP A 63 18.99 -11.64 10.97
C ASP A 63 18.45 -12.04 12.33
N LYS A 64 18.57 -13.32 12.67
CA LYS A 64 18.06 -13.87 13.92
C LYS A 64 18.73 -13.28 15.17
N GLN A 65 19.98 -12.83 15.04
CA GLN A 65 20.71 -12.21 16.16
C GLN A 65 20.21 -10.80 16.45
N ASN A 66 19.82 -10.07 15.39
CA ASN A 66 19.36 -8.69 15.51
C ASN A 66 18.14 -8.42 14.60
N PRO A 67 16.99 -9.04 14.88
CA PRO A 67 15.80 -8.97 14.04
C PRO A 67 15.12 -7.59 14.13
N VAL A 68 15.72 -6.55 13.56
CA VAL A 68 15.15 -5.21 13.57
C VAL A 68 14.04 -5.11 12.54
N GLN A 69 12.81 -4.95 13.00
CA GLN A 69 11.60 -4.81 12.20
C GLN A 69 11.32 -3.36 11.77
N LEU A 70 11.59 -2.40 12.66
CA LEU A 70 11.32 -0.99 12.39
C LEU A 70 12.53 -0.12 12.70
N TYR A 71 12.75 0.88 11.85
CA TYR A 71 13.75 1.93 12.03
C TYR A 71 13.08 3.30 12.05
N LEU A 72 13.37 4.11 13.04
CA LEU A 72 13.04 5.54 13.05
C LEU A 72 14.26 6.33 12.57
N ILE A 73 14.08 7.12 11.55
CA ILE A 73 15.15 7.86 10.88
C ILE A 73 14.84 9.34 10.97
N ASP A 74 15.79 10.14 11.39
CA ASP A 74 15.71 11.59 11.28
C ASP A 74 15.59 11.99 9.80
N SER A 75 14.53 12.68 9.44
CA SER A 75 14.18 13.00 8.04
C SER A 75 15.10 14.01 7.37
N ARG A 76 15.96 14.68 8.14
CA ARG A 76 16.92 15.69 7.64
C ARG A 76 18.31 15.13 7.47
N THR A 77 18.74 14.28 8.41
CA THR A 77 20.12 13.79 8.46
C THR A 77 20.27 12.33 8.01
N GLY A 78 19.19 11.57 7.96
CA GLY A 78 19.22 10.13 7.72
C GLY A 78 19.77 9.30 8.88
N LYS A 79 20.05 9.93 10.02
CA LYS A 79 20.55 9.21 11.20
C LYS A 79 19.42 8.38 11.83
N THR A 80 19.77 7.17 12.25
CA THR A 80 18.84 6.32 13.00
C THR A 80 18.60 6.90 14.38
N ALA A 81 17.36 7.29 14.66
CA ALA A 81 16.90 7.79 15.97
C ALA A 81 16.35 6.67 16.86
N GLY A 82 15.94 5.54 16.28
CA GLY A 82 15.43 4.39 17.03
C GLY A 82 15.35 3.12 16.19
N LYS A 83 15.34 1.97 16.89
CA LYS A 83 15.19 0.64 16.32
C LYS A 83 14.27 -0.19 17.18
N TRP A 84 13.42 -1.00 16.57
CA TRP A 84 12.56 -1.96 17.28
C TRP A 84 12.73 -3.34 16.67
N ARG A 85 12.95 -4.29 17.54
CA ARG A 85 13.09 -5.70 17.16
C ARG A 85 11.70 -6.27 16.84
N GLY A 86 11.61 -7.09 15.82
CA GLY A 86 10.49 -7.98 15.59
C GLY A 86 10.50 -9.14 16.57
N LEU A 87 9.33 -9.70 16.82
CA LEU A 87 9.21 -10.92 17.60
C LEU A 87 9.50 -12.12 16.69
N LEU A 88 10.47 -12.95 17.08
CA LEU A 88 10.75 -14.24 16.46
C LEU A 88 10.42 -15.31 17.47
N GLU A 89 9.78 -16.38 17.02
CA GLU A 89 9.53 -17.57 17.84
C GLU A 89 10.73 -18.52 17.66
N ASP A 90 11.37 -18.91 18.77
CA ASP A 90 12.63 -19.65 18.77
C ASP A 90 12.58 -20.98 18.00
N ASN A 91 11.40 -21.60 17.95
CA ASN A 91 11.20 -22.92 17.34
C ASN A 91 10.69 -22.85 15.90
N LYS A 92 10.47 -21.67 15.33
CA LYS A 92 9.98 -21.52 13.95
C LYS A 92 11.10 -21.32 12.95
N LYS A 93 10.99 -22.01 11.82
CA LYS A 93 11.80 -21.72 10.65
C LYS A 93 11.12 -20.60 9.87
N TYR A 94 11.85 -19.53 9.63
CA TYR A 94 11.37 -18.41 8.81
C TYR A 94 11.92 -18.60 7.40
N GLY A 95 11.03 -18.81 6.45
CA GLY A 95 11.36 -18.88 5.03
C GLY A 95 11.37 -17.49 4.40
N LEU A 96 11.82 -17.39 3.15
CA LEU A 96 11.70 -16.17 2.36
C LEU A 96 10.24 -15.97 1.97
N ILE A 97 9.61 -14.91 2.45
CA ILE A 97 8.20 -14.60 2.17
C ILE A 97 8.13 -13.47 1.15
N LEU A 98 7.76 -13.81 -0.07
CA LEU A 98 7.65 -12.86 -1.18
C LEU A 98 6.22 -12.32 -1.37
N THR A 99 5.22 -13.02 -0.84
CA THR A 99 3.80 -12.76 -1.09
C THR A 99 3.13 -11.85 -0.07
N SER A 100 3.60 -11.84 1.18
CA SER A 100 3.07 -10.96 2.21
C SER A 100 4.05 -9.83 2.49
N ARG A 101 3.78 -8.67 1.90
CA ARG A 101 4.57 -7.48 2.15
C ARG A 101 3.99 -6.68 3.31
N ASP A 102 4.86 -5.96 3.98
CA ASP A 102 4.44 -4.91 4.87
C ASP A 102 4.00 -3.67 4.09
N PHE A 103 3.17 -2.86 4.70
CA PHE A 103 2.83 -1.55 4.16
C PHE A 103 2.51 -0.56 5.27
N MET A 104 2.61 0.72 4.93
CA MET A 104 2.22 1.83 5.79
C MET A 104 1.26 2.75 5.07
N TYR A 105 0.34 3.34 5.80
CA TYR A 105 -0.55 4.38 5.28
C TYR A 105 -0.91 5.38 6.37
N HIS A 106 -1.33 6.57 5.96
CA HIS A 106 -1.85 7.59 6.86
C HIS A 106 -3.36 7.63 6.78
N TYR A 107 -3.98 7.76 7.94
CA TYR A 107 -5.40 8.04 8.07
C TYR A 107 -5.63 8.91 9.31
N ALA A 108 -6.46 9.96 9.20
CA ALA A 108 -6.76 10.92 10.27
C ALA A 108 -5.50 11.46 10.99
N GLY A 109 -4.45 11.78 10.22
CA GLY A 109 -3.19 12.31 10.74
C GLY A 109 -2.32 11.31 11.51
N GLN A 110 -2.66 10.02 11.47
CA GLN A 110 -1.92 8.97 12.17
C GLN A 110 -1.31 7.98 11.18
N LEU A 111 -0.14 7.46 11.51
CA LEU A 111 0.52 6.41 10.74
C LEU A 111 0.01 5.03 11.17
N TYR A 112 -0.36 4.21 10.21
CA TYR A 112 -0.74 2.81 10.38
C TYR A 112 0.30 1.91 9.72
N PHE A 113 0.52 0.76 10.31
CA PHE A 113 1.51 -0.22 9.87
C PHE A 113 0.92 -1.63 9.87
N LYS A 114 1.05 -2.33 8.75
CA LYS A 114 0.77 -3.78 8.63
C LYS A 114 2.10 -4.51 8.47
N PRO A 115 2.48 -5.38 9.41
CA PRO A 115 3.67 -6.22 9.28
C PRO A 115 3.55 -7.26 8.15
N ALA A 116 4.67 -7.67 7.58
CA ALA A 116 4.68 -8.64 6.48
C ALA A 116 4.04 -10.00 6.86
N LEU A 117 4.32 -10.49 8.06
CA LEU A 117 3.95 -11.84 8.51
C LEU A 117 2.62 -11.90 9.27
N GLU A 118 1.94 -10.79 9.44
CA GLU A 118 0.76 -10.71 10.28
C GLU A 118 -0.42 -10.14 9.49
N ASN A 119 -1.61 -10.72 9.64
CA ASN A 119 -2.86 -10.17 9.11
C ASN A 119 -3.51 -9.21 10.12
N VAL A 120 -2.72 -8.25 10.59
CA VAL A 120 -3.14 -7.20 11.52
C VAL A 120 -2.64 -5.84 11.07
N ILE A 121 -3.33 -4.79 11.47
CA ILE A 121 -2.90 -3.41 11.29
C ILE A 121 -2.75 -2.76 12.65
N TYR A 122 -1.62 -2.12 12.85
CA TYR A 122 -1.33 -1.36 14.04
C TYR A 122 -1.36 0.14 13.77
N LYS A 123 -1.99 0.89 14.66
CA LYS A 123 -1.83 2.34 14.76
C LYS A 123 -0.53 2.62 15.51
N MET A 124 0.32 3.44 14.94
CA MET A 124 1.58 3.88 15.56
C MET A 124 1.32 5.06 16.49
N VAL A 125 1.15 4.77 17.79
CA VAL A 125 0.84 5.80 18.81
C VAL A 125 2.07 6.61 19.17
N SER A 126 3.22 5.95 19.22
CA SER A 126 4.54 6.57 19.40
C SER A 126 5.58 5.68 18.73
N PRO A 127 6.83 6.15 18.57
CA PRO A 127 7.88 5.28 18.03
C PRO A 127 8.07 3.97 18.78
N LYS A 128 7.67 3.90 20.05
CA LYS A 128 7.82 2.72 20.93
C LYS A 128 6.50 1.98 21.21
N LYS A 129 5.36 2.51 20.77
CA LYS A 129 4.06 1.95 21.12
C LYS A 129 3.17 1.85 19.90
N ARG A 130 2.78 0.63 19.58
CA ARG A 130 1.76 0.31 18.58
C ARG A 130 0.49 -0.16 19.29
N GLN A 131 -0.65 0.19 18.74
CA GLN A 131 -1.98 -0.24 19.20
C GLN A 131 -2.62 -1.03 18.08
N LEU A 132 -3.19 -2.20 18.39
CA LEU A 132 -3.97 -2.97 17.42
C LEU A 132 -5.16 -2.13 16.96
N ALA A 133 -5.25 -1.89 15.64
CA ALA A 133 -6.36 -1.19 15.00
C ALA A 133 -7.32 -2.17 14.35
N TYR A 134 -6.79 -3.11 13.55
CA TYR A 134 -7.58 -4.11 12.84
C TYR A 134 -6.90 -5.47 12.92
N LYS A 135 -7.72 -6.51 13.04
CA LYS A 135 -7.31 -7.91 12.88
C LYS A 135 -8.21 -8.56 11.83
N PHE A 136 -7.60 -9.15 10.81
CA PHE A 136 -8.33 -9.87 9.78
C PHE A 136 -8.49 -11.33 10.21
N ASP A 137 -9.73 -11.80 10.24
CA ASP A 137 -10.03 -13.22 10.40
C ASP A 137 -9.89 -13.91 9.04
N CYS A 138 -8.84 -14.67 8.89
CA CYS A 138 -8.54 -15.42 7.68
C CYS A 138 -9.10 -16.85 7.70
N SER A 139 -9.95 -17.17 8.67
CA SER A 139 -10.59 -18.50 8.82
C SER A 139 -9.59 -19.65 8.80
N GLY A 140 -8.50 -19.51 9.55
CA GLY A 140 -7.41 -20.50 9.62
C GLY A 140 -6.50 -20.54 8.39
N LYS A 141 -6.60 -19.54 7.50
CA LYS A 141 -5.71 -19.36 6.34
C LYS A 141 -4.67 -18.26 6.58
N ASP A 142 -4.35 -18.00 7.85
CA ASP A 142 -3.26 -17.11 8.19
C ASP A 142 -1.92 -17.66 7.69
N MET A 143 -1.03 -16.75 7.32
CA MET A 143 0.28 -17.15 6.85
C MET A 143 1.05 -17.89 7.94
N ASP A 144 1.49 -19.09 7.61
CA ASP A 144 2.44 -19.82 8.44
C ASP A 144 3.87 -19.45 8.00
N VAL A 145 4.61 -18.84 8.89
CA VAL A 145 6.00 -18.42 8.65
C VAL A 145 6.97 -19.59 8.43
N SER A 146 6.55 -20.81 8.73
CA SER A 146 7.33 -22.03 8.48
C SER A 146 7.24 -22.56 7.06
N VAL A 147 6.36 -21.99 6.24
CA VAL A 147 6.09 -22.43 4.88
C VAL A 147 7.31 -22.28 3.99
N ASN A 148 7.58 -23.32 3.22
CA ASN A 148 8.57 -23.25 2.17
C ASN A 148 7.98 -22.54 0.94
N GLU A 149 8.24 -21.25 0.80
CA GLU A 149 7.78 -20.49 -0.38
C GLU A 149 8.37 -20.99 -1.72
N ALA A 150 9.37 -21.83 -1.69
CA ALA A 150 9.85 -22.50 -2.89
C ALA A 150 8.85 -23.53 -3.43
N ASP A 151 7.93 -24.03 -2.59
CA ASP A 151 6.84 -24.90 -3.04
C ASP A 151 5.59 -24.05 -3.35
N PRO A 152 5.19 -23.95 -4.65
CA PRO A 152 3.99 -23.18 -5.04
C PRO A 152 2.71 -23.70 -4.36
N ASN A 153 2.64 -25.03 -4.08
CA ASN A 153 1.45 -25.61 -3.45
C ASN A 153 1.31 -25.19 -1.99
N GLU A 154 2.41 -25.01 -1.29
CA GLU A 154 2.41 -24.48 0.08
C GLU A 154 2.18 -22.97 0.10
N ARG A 155 2.91 -22.23 -0.76
CA ARG A 155 2.87 -20.76 -0.82
C ARG A 155 1.48 -20.19 -1.02
N PHE A 156 0.68 -20.82 -1.88
CA PHE A 156 -0.63 -20.30 -2.27
C PHE A 156 -1.80 -20.70 -1.36
N GLN A 157 -1.55 -21.37 -0.25
CA GLN A 157 -2.60 -21.83 0.67
C GLN A 157 -3.06 -20.72 1.66
N PHE A 158 -2.28 -19.64 1.76
CA PHE A 158 -2.50 -18.60 2.75
C PHE A 158 -3.19 -17.38 2.16
N LEU A 159 -3.99 -16.73 2.99
CA LEU A 159 -4.61 -15.46 2.70
C LEU A 159 -3.68 -14.34 3.12
N SER A 160 -3.38 -13.43 2.20
CA SER A 160 -2.54 -12.26 2.44
C SER A 160 -3.28 -10.99 2.14
N VAL A 161 -3.16 -10.02 3.03
CA VAL A 161 -3.64 -8.65 2.81
C VAL A 161 -2.52 -7.87 2.11
N TYR A 162 -2.78 -7.42 0.89
CA TYR A 162 -1.79 -6.75 0.03
C TYR A 162 -1.73 -5.26 0.26
N TRP A 163 -2.87 -4.61 0.42
CA TRP A 163 -2.97 -3.20 0.77
C TRP A 163 -4.34 -2.87 1.37
N VAL A 164 -4.38 -1.74 2.04
CA VAL A 164 -5.58 -1.16 2.63
C VAL A 164 -5.65 0.31 2.25
N LYS A 165 -6.88 0.78 1.99
CA LYS A 165 -7.20 2.20 1.86
C LYS A 165 -8.31 2.52 2.83
N GLU A 166 -8.09 3.48 3.69
CA GLU A 166 -8.99 3.80 4.80
C GLU A 166 -9.62 5.19 4.62
N THR A 167 -10.92 5.25 4.85
CA THR A 167 -11.73 6.46 4.93
C THR A 167 -12.49 6.48 6.25
N ASP A 168 -13.20 7.54 6.57
CA ASP A 168 -14.03 7.60 7.79
C ASP A 168 -15.10 6.50 7.82
N LYS A 169 -15.70 6.20 6.67
CA LYS A 169 -16.80 5.23 6.57
C LYS A 169 -16.32 3.81 6.30
N TYR A 170 -15.25 3.65 5.53
CA TYR A 170 -14.88 2.38 4.93
C TYR A 170 -13.40 2.05 5.07
N LEU A 171 -13.13 0.76 5.14
CA LEU A 171 -11.81 0.20 4.94
C LEU A 171 -11.86 -0.67 3.67
N PHE A 172 -11.20 -0.25 2.61
CA PHE A 172 -11.03 -1.03 1.40
C PHE A 172 -9.81 -1.93 1.58
N VAL A 173 -9.99 -3.22 1.36
CA VAL A 173 -8.96 -4.24 1.60
C VAL A 173 -8.73 -5.02 0.33
N ASN A 174 -7.54 -4.94 -0.23
CA ASN A 174 -7.12 -5.86 -1.26
C ASN A 174 -6.40 -7.04 -0.61
N TYR A 175 -6.86 -8.22 -0.91
CA TYR A 175 -6.32 -9.45 -0.35
C TYR A 175 -6.43 -10.59 -1.36
N GLY A 176 -5.72 -11.65 -1.12
CA GLY A 176 -5.78 -12.77 -2.05
C GLY A 176 -5.18 -14.04 -1.50
N MET A 177 -5.44 -15.09 -2.25
CA MET A 177 -4.92 -16.43 -2.05
C MET A 177 -4.79 -17.09 -3.43
N ARG A 178 -3.74 -17.87 -3.67
CA ARG A 178 -3.54 -18.59 -4.93
C ARG A 178 -3.57 -17.71 -6.18
N GLU A 179 -2.90 -16.58 -6.15
CA GLU A 179 -2.86 -15.60 -7.26
C GLU A 179 -4.20 -14.92 -7.56
N ILE A 180 -5.27 -15.26 -6.84
CA ILE A 180 -6.57 -14.62 -6.99
C ILE A 180 -6.62 -13.43 -6.05
N SER A 181 -6.54 -12.22 -6.60
CA SER A 181 -6.76 -10.98 -5.87
C SER A 181 -8.25 -10.67 -5.75
N ARG A 182 -8.67 -10.19 -4.59
CA ARG A 182 -10.04 -9.79 -4.28
C ARG A 182 -10.04 -8.43 -3.62
N LEU A 183 -11.11 -7.70 -3.83
CA LEU A 183 -11.39 -6.46 -3.12
C LEU A 183 -12.52 -6.68 -2.13
N GLY A 184 -12.31 -6.30 -0.88
CA GLY A 184 -13.32 -6.27 0.15
C GLY A 184 -13.52 -4.85 0.68
N ILE A 185 -14.67 -4.60 1.22
CA ILE A 185 -15.00 -3.36 1.93
C ILE A 185 -15.50 -3.70 3.34
N TYR A 186 -14.91 -3.08 4.34
CA TYR A 186 -15.41 -3.09 5.71
C TYR A 186 -16.15 -1.78 5.97
N ASP A 187 -17.46 -1.89 6.23
CA ASP A 187 -18.31 -0.78 6.64
C ASP A 187 -18.15 -0.57 8.14
N LYS A 188 -17.49 0.51 8.54
CA LYS A 188 -17.17 0.80 9.93
C LYS A 188 -18.41 1.03 10.81
N ALA A 189 -19.46 1.59 10.23
CA ALA A 189 -20.70 1.86 10.96
C ALA A 189 -21.51 0.58 11.21
N LYS A 190 -21.50 -0.35 10.25
CA LYS A 190 -22.21 -1.62 10.37
C LYS A 190 -21.40 -2.73 11.00
N GLY A 191 -20.07 -2.59 11.04
CA GLY A 191 -19.17 -3.65 11.50
C GLY A 191 -19.16 -4.87 10.58
N THR A 192 -19.45 -4.70 9.28
CA THR A 192 -19.58 -5.81 8.32
C THR A 192 -18.52 -5.73 7.23
N PHE A 193 -17.98 -6.89 6.84
CA PHE A 193 -17.08 -7.04 5.72
C PHE A 193 -17.78 -7.74 4.55
N THR A 194 -17.64 -7.18 3.36
CA THR A 194 -18.26 -7.70 2.14
C THR A 194 -17.26 -7.71 0.99
N ASN A 195 -17.21 -8.81 0.25
CA ASN A 195 -16.47 -8.86 -1.00
C ASN A 195 -17.19 -8.05 -2.07
N ILE A 196 -16.46 -7.21 -2.79
CA ILE A 196 -17.00 -6.33 -3.80
C ILE A 196 -16.21 -6.43 -5.10
N ALA A 197 -16.88 -6.14 -6.19
CA ALA A 197 -16.26 -5.79 -7.46
C ALA A 197 -16.76 -4.39 -7.82
N ILE A 198 -15.85 -3.43 -7.88
CA ILE A 198 -16.20 -2.08 -8.29
C ILE A 198 -15.90 -2.00 -9.79
N LYS A 199 -16.93 -1.74 -10.59
CA LYS A 199 -16.80 -1.52 -12.01
C LYS A 199 -16.90 -0.04 -12.31
N ASP A 200 -16.00 0.43 -13.15
CA ASP A 200 -16.07 1.76 -13.69
C ASP A 200 -17.09 1.80 -14.84
N ASN A 201 -18.09 2.64 -14.72
CA ASN A 201 -19.08 2.86 -15.78
C ASN A 201 -18.75 4.07 -16.68
N LEU A 202 -17.61 4.72 -16.45
CA LEU A 202 -17.16 5.88 -17.21
C LEU A 202 -16.15 5.50 -18.30
N ALA A 203 -15.15 4.71 -17.95
CA ALA A 203 -14.01 4.41 -18.81
C ALA A 203 -14.05 3.00 -19.44
N GLY A 204 -15.18 2.33 -19.45
CA GLY A 204 -15.35 1.08 -20.19
C GLY A 204 -15.45 -0.19 -19.35
N GLY A 205 -15.85 -0.07 -18.09
CA GLY A 205 -16.11 -1.23 -17.23
C GLY A 205 -14.86 -1.84 -16.63
N TYR A 206 -13.78 -1.07 -16.51
CA TYR A 206 -12.58 -1.50 -15.81
C TYR A 206 -12.86 -1.80 -14.35
N ASP A 207 -12.15 -2.76 -13.79
CA ASP A 207 -12.15 -2.98 -12.37
C ASP A 207 -11.48 -1.81 -11.66
N ILE A 208 -12.22 -1.20 -10.72
CA ILE A 208 -11.70 -0.12 -9.91
C ILE A 208 -10.84 -0.72 -8.80
N HIS A 209 -9.53 -0.45 -8.86
CA HIS A 209 -8.58 -0.74 -7.81
C HIS A 209 -8.11 0.58 -7.19
N PRO A 210 -8.67 0.98 -6.02
CA PRO A 210 -8.26 2.22 -5.38
C PRO A 210 -6.75 2.24 -5.13
N ALA A 211 -6.03 3.14 -5.78
CA ALA A 211 -4.61 3.30 -5.56
C ALA A 211 -4.35 4.17 -4.32
N TRP A 212 -5.15 5.24 -4.18
CA TRP A 212 -5.05 6.18 -3.06
C TRP A 212 -6.41 6.65 -2.60
N THR A 213 -6.45 7.14 -1.35
CA THR A 213 -7.51 7.99 -0.83
C THR A 213 -6.90 9.36 -0.57
N SER A 214 -7.50 10.44 -1.09
CA SER A 214 -7.01 11.80 -0.82
C SER A 214 -7.62 12.36 0.45
N ASP A 215 -8.81 11.90 0.76
CA ASP A 215 -9.64 12.29 1.90
C ASP A 215 -10.68 11.19 2.15
N ASP A 216 -11.64 11.47 3.04
CA ASP A 216 -12.69 10.53 3.39
C ASP A 216 -13.78 10.35 2.31
N LYS A 217 -13.67 11.05 1.19
CA LYS A 217 -14.71 11.12 0.16
C LYS A 217 -14.25 10.63 -1.21
N HIS A 218 -12.94 10.59 -1.45
CA HIS A 218 -12.42 10.34 -2.80
C HIS A 218 -11.48 9.13 -2.84
N LEU A 219 -11.73 8.26 -3.81
CA LEU A 219 -10.75 7.26 -4.23
C LEU A 219 -10.05 7.78 -5.49
N ILE A 220 -8.75 7.62 -5.53
CA ILE A 220 -7.92 8.01 -6.67
C ILE A 220 -7.36 6.75 -7.31
N MET A 221 -7.42 6.70 -8.62
CA MET A 221 -6.85 5.63 -9.42
C MET A 221 -6.21 6.19 -10.68
N THR A 222 -5.43 5.39 -11.36
CA THR A 222 -4.78 5.77 -12.60
C THR A 222 -5.02 4.72 -13.68
N TYR A 223 -5.29 5.18 -14.90
CA TYR A 223 -5.32 4.34 -16.09
C TYR A 223 -4.12 4.67 -16.97
N PHE A 224 -3.38 3.66 -17.35
CA PHE A 224 -2.32 3.84 -18.35
C PHE A 224 -2.93 4.04 -19.73
N PRO A 225 -2.40 4.98 -20.55
CA PRO A 225 -2.89 5.24 -21.89
C PRO A 225 -3.01 4.00 -22.76
N ILE A 226 -2.02 3.12 -22.70
CA ILE A 226 -2.01 1.85 -23.43
C ILE A 226 -3.24 0.97 -23.10
N GLY A 227 -3.70 0.94 -21.83
CA GLY A 227 -4.91 0.23 -21.44
C GLY A 227 -6.16 0.84 -22.09
N ILE A 228 -6.28 2.19 -22.06
CA ILE A 228 -7.40 2.91 -22.69
C ILE A 228 -7.45 2.65 -24.20
N LEU A 229 -6.29 2.60 -24.87
CA LEU A 229 -6.19 2.44 -26.32
C LEU A 229 -6.40 0.99 -26.78
N LYS A 230 -5.90 0.00 -26.06
CA LYS A 230 -5.83 -1.40 -26.50
C LYS A 230 -6.91 -2.31 -25.93
N GLU A 231 -7.48 -2.00 -24.77
CA GLU A 231 -8.50 -2.86 -24.20
C GLU A 231 -9.84 -2.72 -24.93
N LYS A 232 -10.47 -3.87 -25.21
CA LYS A 232 -11.84 -3.90 -25.71
C LYS A 232 -12.76 -3.38 -24.61
N ARG A 233 -13.26 -2.17 -24.79
CA ARG A 233 -14.18 -1.53 -23.88
C ARG A 233 -15.47 -2.31 -23.81
N CYS A 234 -15.92 -2.60 -22.62
CA CYS A 234 -17.21 -3.21 -22.40
C CYS A 234 -18.30 -2.15 -22.68
N SER A 235 -18.83 -2.12 -23.91
CA SER A 235 -19.77 -1.09 -24.37
C SER A 235 -21.07 -1.03 -23.58
N GLU A 236 -21.42 -2.13 -22.90
CA GLU A 236 -22.67 -2.25 -22.13
C GLU A 236 -22.64 -1.52 -20.77
N SER A 237 -21.46 -1.27 -20.24
CA SER A 237 -21.29 -0.61 -18.94
C SER A 237 -21.07 0.89 -19.01
N LEU A 238 -20.95 1.46 -20.21
CA LEU A 238 -20.67 2.88 -20.39
C LEU A 238 -21.95 3.72 -20.43
N LEU A 239 -21.94 4.81 -19.70
CA LEU A 239 -22.95 5.85 -19.85
C LEU A 239 -22.77 6.52 -21.24
N PRO A 240 -23.83 6.65 -22.06
CA PRO A 240 -23.72 7.15 -23.46
C PRO A 240 -23.00 8.51 -23.58
N GLU A 241 -23.28 9.42 -22.66
CA GLU A 241 -22.64 10.74 -22.61
C GLU A 241 -21.13 10.65 -22.30
N ARG A 242 -20.71 9.69 -21.49
CA ARG A 242 -19.31 9.49 -21.13
C ARG A 242 -18.52 8.76 -22.19
N LYS A 243 -19.19 7.91 -22.97
CA LYS A 243 -18.56 7.24 -24.10
C LYS A 243 -17.97 8.25 -25.09
N LYS A 244 -18.70 9.32 -25.41
CA LYS A 244 -18.20 10.37 -26.29
C LYS A 244 -16.94 11.06 -25.75
N GLU A 245 -16.96 11.43 -24.47
CA GLU A 245 -15.80 12.04 -23.81
C GLU A 245 -14.58 11.11 -23.84
N LEU A 246 -14.79 9.82 -23.58
CA LEU A 246 -13.72 8.82 -23.59
C LEU A 246 -13.18 8.58 -25.02
N ASP A 247 -14.05 8.57 -26.04
CA ASP A 247 -13.63 8.45 -27.43
C ASP A 247 -12.83 9.66 -27.91
N GLU A 248 -13.17 10.85 -27.43
CA GLU A 248 -12.38 12.06 -27.68
C GLU A 248 -11.03 12.03 -26.93
N LEU A 249 -11.01 11.59 -25.69
CA LEU A 249 -9.77 11.39 -24.94
C LEU A 249 -8.87 10.40 -25.68
N ALA A 250 -9.39 9.26 -26.10
CA ALA A 250 -8.63 8.23 -26.79
C ALA A 250 -8.04 8.68 -28.15
N LYS A 251 -8.64 9.67 -28.80
CA LYS A 251 -8.07 10.28 -30.04
C LYS A 251 -6.86 11.17 -29.75
N ASN A 252 -6.79 11.73 -28.55
CA ASN A 252 -5.81 12.75 -28.19
C ASN A 252 -4.66 12.23 -27.35
N ILE A 253 -4.78 11.02 -26.76
CA ILE A 253 -3.70 10.41 -25.98
C ILE A 253 -2.83 9.50 -26.84
N LYS A 254 -1.55 9.42 -26.48
CA LYS A 254 -0.57 8.49 -27.04
C LYS A 254 -0.24 7.42 -26.01
N GLU A 255 0.32 6.30 -26.50
CA GLU A 255 0.65 5.14 -25.68
C GLU A 255 1.67 5.45 -24.55
N ASP A 256 2.57 6.41 -24.81
CA ASP A 256 3.63 6.88 -23.92
C ASP A 256 3.30 8.15 -23.13
N ASP A 257 2.07 8.65 -23.23
CA ASP A 257 1.62 9.78 -22.41
C ASP A 257 1.54 9.41 -20.91
N ASN A 258 1.47 10.43 -20.08
CA ASN A 258 1.26 10.26 -18.64
C ASN A 258 -0.06 9.54 -18.34
N PRO A 259 -0.13 8.77 -17.23
CA PRO A 259 -1.36 8.12 -16.80
C PRO A 259 -2.52 9.11 -16.61
N VAL A 260 -3.71 8.68 -16.99
CA VAL A 260 -4.96 9.42 -16.73
C VAL A 260 -5.34 9.20 -15.25
N VAL A 261 -5.52 10.28 -14.51
CA VAL A 261 -5.96 10.24 -13.12
C VAL A 261 -7.48 10.26 -13.07
N VAL A 262 -8.06 9.29 -12.39
CA VAL A 262 -9.51 9.18 -12.17
C VAL A 262 -9.79 9.41 -10.69
N VAL A 263 -10.71 10.32 -10.39
CA VAL A 263 -11.17 10.62 -9.04
C VAL A 263 -12.62 10.16 -8.90
N VAL A 264 -12.86 9.22 -7.99
CA VAL A 264 -14.19 8.67 -7.71
C VAL A 264 -14.69 9.22 -6.39
N THR A 265 -15.80 9.92 -6.41
CA THR A 265 -16.44 10.44 -5.18
C THR A 265 -17.30 9.35 -4.54
N LEU A 266 -17.03 9.04 -3.28
CA LEU A 266 -17.85 8.16 -2.45
C LEU A 266 -19.14 8.89 -2.03
N LYS A 267 -20.28 8.23 -2.17
CA LYS A 267 -21.58 8.76 -1.77
C LYS A 267 -21.98 8.29 -0.36
#